data_66a0c614df24514d2f76da32731ef30a
#
_entry.id   66a0c614df24514d2f76da32731ef30a
#
_cell.length_a   1.000
_cell.length_b   1.000
_cell.length_c   1.000
_cell.angle_alpha   90.00
_cell.angle_beta   90.00
_cell.angle_gamma   90.00
#
_symmetry.space_group_name_H-M   'P 1'
#
loop_
_entity.id
_entity.type
_entity.pdbx_description
1 polymer ?
#
loop_
_entity_poly.entity_id
_entity_poly.type
_entity_poly.pdbx_seq_one_letter_code
_entity_poly.pdbx_strand_id
1 'polypeptide(L)'
;MKKLFYFACTSLLALGAVSCDDDDDAPVRSLSATPENLTFTATPDAPKTIEVKAENVSWKATTEAGWLTLKNAEGTADGTITVEARNNTTTGPQNATIVIKAEGVDDVTVTVTQEAPGKSLSATPDNLAFTATPDVPKTIEVQAQNVSWEATTEAGWLELENATGTGNGTITVKASDNTTTDPQNATIVIKAEGVDDVTVTVTQEAGSPAITEPAIIWDRSSRSRMNLQGNVKTVSIFGNHLDDTFIYNLTFDDNGMLTSYDRMYGSTTVHFTLTYDGENRLTKIATSEFAIDLGYADHGKYVSTDNIFTNLSYSFNTDFKVWLPRFIKNLSSITAADAGYSTSIAINVSGDQGSIVYDGDEEGAMPIAFSGEFMSECKTEGYYATTETFTVNPENGNLLVHHIIDPFGAMDRKYNDDRINSIAELSGGDIQQKAIYNENLDMTRVEDIDDASKNFDIAYEYDEHQNWIKATYSGGSYDGEVLNRTVTY
;
A
#
# COMPACT_ATOMS: atom_id res chain seq x y z
N MET A 1 21.35 31.75 -34.07
CA MET A 1 21.94 32.64 -35.10
C MET A 1 20.77 33.33 -35.82
N LYS A 2 20.61 34.63 -35.55
CA LYS A 2 19.58 35.47 -36.16
C LYS A 2 19.98 35.79 -37.58
N LYS A 3 19.14 35.48 -38.58
CA LYS A 3 19.27 36.05 -39.94
C LYS A 3 18.08 36.97 -40.15
N LEU A 4 18.42 38.25 -40.11
CA LEU A 4 17.60 39.39 -40.51
C LEU A 4 17.59 39.45 -42.03
N PHE A 5 16.42 39.37 -42.69
CA PHE A 5 16.26 39.70 -44.10
C PHE A 5 15.63 41.08 -44.24
N TYR A 6 16.43 42.05 -44.64
CA TYR A 6 15.94 43.33 -45.14
C TYR A 6 15.57 43.20 -46.63
N PHE A 7 14.35 43.55 -46.96
CA PHE A 7 13.96 43.82 -48.36
C PHE A 7 13.86 45.35 -48.54
N ALA A 8 14.78 45.87 -49.32
CA ALA A 8 14.77 47.27 -49.72
C ALA A 8 13.82 47.46 -50.92
N CYS A 9 12.84 48.31 -50.80
CA CYS A 9 11.99 48.70 -51.91
C CYS A 9 12.63 49.95 -52.58
N THR A 10 13.18 49.76 -53.76
CA THR A 10 13.65 50.82 -54.62
C THR A 10 12.52 51.38 -55.48
N SER A 11 12.06 52.56 -55.16
CA SER A 11 11.15 53.34 -56.03
C SER A 11 11.89 53.89 -57.23
N LEU A 12 11.46 53.54 -58.42
CA LEU A 12 11.94 54.09 -59.66
C LEU A 12 10.95 55.12 -60.14
N LEU A 13 11.35 56.40 -60.10
CA LEU A 13 10.64 57.56 -60.71
C LEU A 13 10.94 57.58 -62.18
N ALA A 14 9.90 57.39 -63.00
CA ALA A 14 9.99 57.72 -64.42
C ALA A 14 9.22 58.99 -64.72
N LEU A 15 9.88 60.08 -65.00
CA LEU A 15 9.30 61.27 -65.66
C LEU A 15 9.11 60.98 -67.14
N GLY A 16 7.88 61.04 -67.62
CA GLY A 16 7.57 61.04 -69.07
C GLY A 16 6.72 62.28 -69.38
N ALA A 17 7.13 63.02 -70.35
CA ALA A 17 6.66 64.33 -70.72
C ALA A 17 5.27 64.34 -71.40
N VAL A 18 4.61 65.46 -71.19
CA VAL A 18 3.35 65.95 -71.70
C VAL A 18 3.12 65.79 -73.16
N SER A 19 1.91 65.31 -73.57
CA SER A 19 1.24 65.78 -74.79
C SER A 19 -0.23 66.00 -74.43
N CYS A 20 -0.68 67.22 -74.61
CA CYS A 20 -2.09 67.56 -74.61
C CYS A 20 -2.73 66.98 -75.87
N ASP A 21 -3.86 66.32 -75.71
CA ASP A 21 -5.09 66.50 -76.51
C ASP A 21 -6.27 65.82 -75.82
N ASP A 22 -7.31 66.64 -75.78
CA ASP A 22 -8.74 66.43 -75.66
C ASP A 22 -9.38 65.38 -74.72
N ASP A 23 -10.03 65.95 -73.75
CA ASP A 23 -11.34 65.61 -73.17
C ASP A 23 -11.88 64.19 -73.42
N ASP A 24 -11.54 63.32 -72.56
CA ASP A 24 -12.42 62.34 -71.95
C ASP A 24 -11.91 62.08 -70.50
N ASP A 25 -12.20 63.03 -69.60
CA ASP A 25 -11.90 62.93 -68.19
C ASP A 25 -12.87 61.90 -67.59
N ALA A 26 -12.64 60.62 -67.94
CA ALA A 26 -13.28 59.54 -67.16
C ALA A 26 -12.81 59.69 -65.71
N PRO A 27 -13.69 59.79 -64.74
CA PRO A 27 -13.27 60.00 -63.34
C PRO A 27 -12.31 58.88 -62.93
N VAL A 28 -11.14 59.34 -62.44
CA VAL A 28 -10.09 58.41 -61.91
C VAL A 28 -10.79 57.53 -60.87
N ARG A 29 -10.67 56.22 -61.10
CA ARG A 29 -11.21 55.19 -60.17
C ARG A 29 -10.05 54.66 -59.40
N SER A 30 -10.21 54.54 -58.04
CA SER A 30 -9.22 53.93 -57.21
C SER A 30 -9.85 53.15 -56.09
N LEU A 31 -9.17 52.09 -55.64
CA LEU A 31 -9.54 51.29 -54.50
C LEU A 31 -8.27 50.89 -53.75
N SER A 32 -8.24 51.09 -52.43
CA SER A 32 -7.17 50.58 -51.56
C SER A 32 -7.70 50.27 -50.19
N ALA A 33 -7.02 49.45 -49.42
CA ALA A 33 -7.38 49.08 -48.07
C ALA A 33 -6.18 49.03 -47.14
N THR A 34 -6.35 49.45 -45.91
CA THR A 34 -5.32 49.48 -44.89
C THR A 34 -5.87 49.04 -43.54
N PRO A 35 -5.24 48.13 -42.82
CA PRO A 35 -3.98 47.44 -43.16
C PRO A 35 -4.19 46.29 -44.18
N GLU A 36 -3.15 45.88 -44.85
CA GLU A 36 -3.16 44.72 -45.76
C GLU A 36 -3.18 43.38 -44.99
N ASN A 37 -2.83 43.41 -43.69
CA ASN A 37 -2.77 42.24 -42.84
C ASN A 37 -3.44 42.49 -41.48
N LEU A 38 -4.27 41.56 -41.02
CA LEU A 38 -4.84 41.54 -39.68
C LEU A 38 -4.39 40.31 -38.96
N THR A 39 -3.99 40.47 -37.67
CA THR A 39 -3.66 39.31 -36.82
C THR A 39 -4.60 39.33 -35.60
N PHE A 40 -5.28 38.22 -35.34
CA PHE A 40 -6.08 37.99 -34.14
C PHE A 40 -5.37 37.00 -33.21
N THR A 41 -5.57 37.19 -31.91
CA THR A 41 -5.25 36.12 -30.93
C THR A 41 -6.19 34.95 -31.10
N ALA A 42 -5.87 33.79 -30.49
CA ALA A 42 -6.77 32.64 -30.51
C ALA A 42 -8.17 32.94 -29.94
N THR A 43 -8.24 33.83 -28.94
CA THR A 43 -9.48 34.33 -28.32
C THR A 43 -9.52 35.85 -28.48
N PRO A 44 -10.08 36.37 -29.59
CA PRO A 44 -10.08 37.81 -29.84
C PRO A 44 -10.99 38.57 -28.86
N ASP A 45 -10.42 39.57 -28.20
CA ASP A 45 -11.15 40.40 -27.23
C ASP A 45 -11.94 41.54 -27.88
N ALA A 46 -11.55 41.95 -29.11
CA ALA A 46 -12.16 43.06 -29.82
C ALA A 46 -12.13 42.90 -31.34
N PRO A 47 -13.08 43.46 -32.07
CA PRO A 47 -13.03 43.59 -33.52
C PRO A 47 -11.83 44.42 -33.99
N LYS A 48 -11.40 44.17 -35.22
CA LYS A 48 -10.38 44.98 -35.94
C LYS A 48 -11.01 45.68 -37.11
N THR A 49 -10.38 46.73 -37.62
CA THR A 49 -10.92 47.51 -38.68
C THR A 49 -9.98 47.54 -39.92
N ILE A 50 -10.58 47.65 -41.09
CA ILE A 50 -9.92 47.91 -42.37
C ILE A 50 -10.50 49.21 -42.89
N GLU A 51 -9.64 50.19 -43.10
CA GLU A 51 -10.01 51.42 -43.74
C GLU A 51 -9.94 51.20 -45.27
N VAL A 52 -11.07 51.46 -45.95
CA VAL A 52 -11.16 51.41 -47.40
C VAL A 52 -11.17 52.83 -47.94
N LYS A 53 -10.29 53.09 -48.87
CA LYS A 53 -10.25 54.30 -49.70
C LYS A 53 -10.77 53.97 -51.07
N ALA A 54 -11.84 54.66 -51.47
CA ALA A 54 -12.51 54.39 -52.73
C ALA A 54 -12.91 55.72 -53.40
N GLU A 55 -12.42 55.89 -54.61
CA GLU A 55 -12.72 57.10 -55.39
C GLU A 55 -13.46 56.68 -56.67
N ASN A 56 -14.64 57.24 -56.87
CA ASN A 56 -15.52 56.98 -58.03
C ASN A 56 -15.90 55.52 -58.23
N VAL A 57 -15.91 54.73 -57.21
CA VAL A 57 -16.31 53.30 -57.21
C VAL A 57 -17.15 52.90 -56.01
N SER A 58 -18.08 52.00 -56.25
CA SER A 58 -18.74 51.28 -55.16
C SER A 58 -18.03 49.94 -54.93
N TRP A 59 -17.78 49.63 -53.65
CA TRP A 59 -17.01 48.45 -53.30
C TRP A 59 -17.77 47.47 -52.39
N LYS A 60 -17.40 46.22 -52.46
CA LYS A 60 -17.95 45.16 -51.58
C LYS A 60 -16.82 44.24 -51.15
N ALA A 61 -16.75 44.01 -49.84
CA ALA A 61 -15.82 43.04 -49.21
C ALA A 61 -16.50 41.69 -48.95
N THR A 62 -15.81 40.63 -49.20
CA THR A 62 -16.25 39.23 -48.94
C THR A 62 -15.13 38.40 -48.37
N THR A 63 -15.49 37.35 -47.64
CA THR A 63 -14.58 36.31 -47.17
C THR A 63 -15.29 34.97 -47.21
N GLU A 64 -14.58 33.89 -47.50
CA GLU A 64 -15.10 32.53 -47.44
C GLU A 64 -14.88 31.88 -46.07
N ALA A 65 -14.12 32.58 -45.16
CA ALA A 65 -13.81 32.08 -43.87
C ALA A 65 -15.01 32.16 -42.89
N GLY A 66 -15.62 31.05 -42.56
CA GLY A 66 -16.77 30.97 -41.66
C GLY A 66 -16.53 31.42 -40.22
N TRP A 67 -15.24 31.63 -39.82
CA TRP A 67 -14.84 32.12 -38.52
C TRP A 67 -14.70 33.68 -38.47
N LEU A 68 -14.80 34.35 -39.64
CA LEU A 68 -14.85 35.83 -39.74
C LEU A 68 -16.27 36.31 -39.99
N THR A 69 -16.59 37.46 -39.41
CA THR A 69 -17.80 38.22 -39.70
C THR A 69 -17.41 39.63 -40.10
N LEU A 70 -17.84 40.08 -41.27
CA LEU A 70 -17.62 41.41 -41.80
C LEU A 70 -18.89 42.28 -41.54
N LYS A 71 -18.70 43.44 -40.89
CA LYS A 71 -19.72 44.47 -40.76
C LYS A 71 -19.31 45.68 -41.58
N ASN A 72 -20.30 46.43 -42.14
CA ASN A 72 -20.05 47.55 -43.05
C ASN A 72 -19.19 47.11 -44.26
N ALA A 73 -19.52 45.93 -44.84
CA ALA A 73 -18.74 45.29 -45.88
C ALA A 73 -18.97 45.80 -47.29
N GLU A 74 -19.67 46.92 -47.42
CA GLU A 74 -19.94 47.59 -48.72
C GLU A 74 -20.06 49.10 -48.53
N GLY A 75 -19.67 49.85 -49.57
CA GLY A 75 -19.69 51.30 -49.55
C GLY A 75 -19.63 51.89 -50.95
N THR A 76 -19.92 53.20 -51.08
CA THR A 76 -19.88 53.98 -52.33
C THR A 76 -18.79 55.07 -52.31
N ALA A 77 -18.04 55.15 -51.25
CA ALA A 77 -16.96 56.07 -50.98
C ALA A 77 -16.04 55.47 -49.94
N ASP A 78 -15.11 56.25 -49.40
CA ASP A 78 -14.30 55.85 -48.23
C ASP A 78 -15.17 55.24 -47.15
N GLY A 79 -14.66 54.18 -46.54
CA GLY A 79 -15.40 53.46 -45.50
C GLY A 79 -14.51 52.67 -44.56
N THR A 80 -15.14 52.06 -43.56
CA THR A 80 -14.41 51.20 -42.59
C THR A 80 -15.17 49.89 -42.45
N ILE A 81 -14.48 48.80 -42.77
CA ILE A 81 -14.96 47.45 -42.52
C ILE A 81 -14.60 47.05 -41.08
N THR A 82 -15.55 46.55 -40.32
CA THR A 82 -15.30 45.96 -39.03
C THR A 82 -15.21 44.45 -39.18
N VAL A 83 -14.10 43.85 -38.77
CA VAL A 83 -13.80 42.41 -38.84
C VAL A 83 -13.88 41.84 -37.44
N GLU A 84 -14.79 40.91 -37.23
CA GLU A 84 -14.93 40.14 -35.99
C GLU A 84 -14.47 38.70 -36.27
N ALA A 85 -13.63 38.17 -35.39
CA ALA A 85 -13.19 36.78 -35.46
C ALA A 85 -13.77 35.99 -34.28
N ARG A 86 -14.22 34.76 -34.54
CA ARG A 86 -14.61 33.81 -33.48
C ARG A 86 -13.37 33.23 -32.84
N ASN A 87 -13.51 32.63 -31.63
CA ASN A 87 -12.43 31.93 -30.98
C ASN A 87 -11.92 30.78 -31.89
N ASN A 88 -10.62 30.67 -31.99
CA ASN A 88 -9.98 29.54 -32.67
C ASN A 88 -10.07 28.30 -31.77
N THR A 89 -10.86 27.33 -32.20
CA THR A 89 -11.03 26.03 -31.51
C THR A 89 -10.26 24.90 -32.19
N THR A 90 -9.43 25.21 -33.19
CA THR A 90 -8.56 24.24 -33.87
C THR A 90 -7.23 24.12 -33.14
N THR A 91 -6.44 23.09 -33.44
CA THR A 91 -5.13 22.88 -32.81
C THR A 91 -4.02 23.76 -33.41
N GLY A 92 -4.29 24.47 -34.49
CA GLY A 92 -3.31 25.29 -35.21
C GLY A 92 -3.78 26.70 -35.51
N PRO A 93 -2.91 27.56 -36.07
CA PRO A 93 -3.31 28.89 -36.54
C PRO A 93 -4.27 28.78 -37.71
N GLN A 94 -5.13 29.77 -37.87
CA GLN A 94 -6.08 29.88 -39.01
C GLN A 94 -5.65 31.07 -39.90
N ASN A 95 -5.85 30.91 -41.21
CA ASN A 95 -5.61 31.94 -42.19
C ASN A 95 -6.85 32.16 -43.08
N ALA A 96 -7.10 33.40 -43.44
CA ALA A 96 -8.16 33.78 -44.33
C ALA A 96 -7.79 34.96 -45.18
N THR A 97 -8.55 35.22 -46.22
CA THR A 97 -8.43 36.39 -47.10
C THR A 97 -9.79 37.11 -47.13
N ILE A 98 -9.76 38.39 -46.97
CA ILE A 98 -10.89 39.31 -47.29
C ILE A 98 -10.59 39.92 -48.63
N VAL A 99 -11.51 39.74 -49.58
CA VAL A 99 -11.37 40.33 -50.95
C VAL A 99 -12.35 41.48 -51.05
N ILE A 100 -11.84 42.67 -51.40
CA ILE A 100 -12.61 43.88 -51.64
C ILE A 100 -12.62 44.16 -53.12
N LYS A 101 -13.79 44.17 -53.71
CA LYS A 101 -14.02 44.29 -55.15
C LYS A 101 -14.75 45.59 -55.48
N ALA A 102 -14.36 46.19 -56.57
CA ALA A 102 -15.09 47.34 -57.17
C ALA A 102 -15.00 47.25 -58.69
N GLU A 103 -15.98 47.79 -59.39
CA GLU A 103 -16.05 47.75 -60.84
C GLU A 103 -15.00 48.68 -61.47
N GLY A 104 -14.14 48.14 -62.36
CA GLY A 104 -13.19 48.92 -63.12
C GLY A 104 -11.90 49.21 -62.40
N VAL A 105 -11.59 48.52 -61.32
CA VAL A 105 -10.32 48.55 -60.58
C VAL A 105 -9.95 47.15 -60.15
N ASP A 106 -8.69 46.92 -59.84
CA ASP A 106 -8.19 45.63 -59.35
C ASP A 106 -8.74 45.30 -57.99
N ASP A 107 -8.98 44.02 -57.72
CA ASP A 107 -9.39 43.54 -56.42
C ASP A 107 -8.29 43.84 -55.35
N VAL A 108 -8.68 44.29 -54.18
CA VAL A 108 -7.82 44.47 -53.02
C VAL A 108 -8.00 43.33 -52.04
N THR A 109 -6.87 42.77 -51.61
CA THR A 109 -6.89 41.63 -50.66
C THR A 109 -6.28 42.01 -49.32
N VAL A 110 -6.95 41.60 -48.24
CA VAL A 110 -6.44 41.72 -46.86
C VAL A 110 -6.27 40.31 -46.30
N THR A 111 -5.04 39.98 -45.90
CA THR A 111 -4.75 38.70 -45.26
C THR A 111 -5.13 38.76 -43.76
N VAL A 112 -5.83 37.74 -43.27
CA VAL A 112 -6.17 37.63 -41.87
C VAL A 112 -5.56 36.36 -41.32
N THR A 113 -4.78 36.49 -40.25
CA THR A 113 -4.23 35.38 -39.47
C THR A 113 -4.80 35.37 -38.08
N GLN A 114 -5.10 34.17 -37.58
CA GLN A 114 -5.49 33.98 -36.16
C GLN A 114 -4.55 32.97 -35.53
N GLU A 115 -4.01 33.33 -34.36
CA GLU A 115 -3.08 32.48 -33.63
C GLU A 115 -3.70 31.15 -33.21
N ALA A 116 -2.87 30.13 -33.02
CA ALA A 116 -3.28 28.88 -32.42
C ALA A 116 -3.63 29.10 -30.95
N PRO A 117 -4.58 28.35 -30.40
CA PRO A 117 -4.82 28.34 -28.97
C PRO A 117 -3.56 27.90 -28.19
N GLY A 118 -3.33 28.54 -27.05
CA GLY A 118 -2.21 28.23 -26.19
C GLY A 118 -2.26 26.75 -25.77
N LYS A 119 -1.08 26.12 -25.73
CA LYS A 119 -0.89 24.77 -25.24
C LYS A 119 -0.39 24.81 -23.80
N SER A 120 -0.86 23.92 -22.94
CA SER A 120 -0.33 23.75 -21.60
C SER A 120 -0.46 22.31 -21.11
N LEU A 121 0.47 21.91 -20.24
CA LEU A 121 0.50 20.63 -19.56
C LEU A 121 0.97 20.83 -18.12
N SER A 122 0.28 20.25 -17.15
CA SER A 122 0.69 20.18 -15.75
C SER A 122 0.12 18.93 -15.09
N ALA A 123 0.71 18.51 -13.98
CA ALA A 123 0.25 17.36 -13.23
C ALA A 123 0.33 17.62 -11.71
N THR A 124 -0.56 17.02 -10.95
CA THR A 124 -0.63 17.16 -9.50
C THR A 124 -1.08 15.82 -8.89
N PRO A 125 -0.41 15.34 -7.83
CA PRO A 125 0.77 15.90 -7.20
C PRO A 125 2.05 15.73 -8.06
N ASP A 126 3.11 16.44 -7.72
CA ASP A 126 4.44 16.32 -8.34
C ASP A 126 5.31 15.20 -7.71
N ASN A 127 4.80 14.60 -6.63
CA ASN A 127 5.39 13.43 -5.99
C ASN A 127 4.34 12.46 -5.48
N LEU A 128 4.67 11.16 -5.47
CA LEU A 128 3.91 10.08 -4.85
C LEU A 128 4.83 9.31 -3.92
N ALA A 129 4.36 8.99 -2.71
CA ALA A 129 5.08 8.14 -1.77
C ALA A 129 4.26 6.88 -1.49
N PHE A 130 4.83 5.70 -1.70
CA PHE A 130 4.23 4.41 -1.39
C PHE A 130 4.91 3.77 -0.18
N THR A 131 4.15 3.00 0.59
CA THR A 131 4.70 2.06 1.57
C THR A 131 5.42 0.91 0.86
N ALA A 132 6.16 0.10 1.60
CA ALA A 132 6.84 -1.07 1.05
C ALA A 132 5.85 -2.07 0.39
N THR A 133 4.67 -2.23 0.99
CA THR A 133 3.56 -3.07 0.50
C THR A 133 2.34 -2.18 0.27
N PRO A 134 2.19 -1.60 -0.92
CA PRO A 134 1.10 -0.65 -1.19
C PRO A 134 -0.20 -1.38 -1.58
N ASP A 135 -1.21 -1.27 -0.73
CA ASP A 135 -2.52 -1.89 -0.94
C ASP A 135 -3.47 -1.04 -1.80
N VAL A 136 -3.18 0.26 -1.94
CA VAL A 136 -4.07 1.20 -2.62
C VAL A 136 -3.34 1.95 -3.73
N PRO A 137 -3.89 1.96 -4.96
CA PRO A 137 -3.37 2.79 -6.05
C PRO A 137 -3.42 4.27 -5.70
N LYS A 138 -2.50 5.05 -6.26
CA LYS A 138 -2.48 6.52 -6.16
C LYS A 138 -2.80 7.15 -7.50
N THR A 139 -3.22 8.41 -7.49
CA THR A 139 -3.64 9.10 -8.70
C THR A 139 -2.82 10.36 -8.96
N ILE A 140 -2.65 10.68 -10.25
CA ILE A 140 -2.08 11.92 -10.75
C ILE A 140 -3.15 12.59 -11.61
N GLU A 141 -3.54 13.80 -11.23
CA GLU A 141 -4.43 14.65 -12.00
C GLU A 141 -3.62 15.38 -13.07
N VAL A 142 -3.91 15.13 -14.34
CA VAL A 142 -3.31 15.81 -15.48
C VAL A 142 -4.22 16.93 -15.94
N GLN A 143 -3.70 18.14 -16.02
CA GLN A 143 -4.37 19.28 -16.63
C GLN A 143 -3.64 19.63 -17.94
N ALA A 144 -4.36 19.49 -19.04
CA ALA A 144 -3.82 19.68 -20.37
C ALA A 144 -4.78 20.50 -21.22
N GLN A 145 -4.27 21.51 -21.89
CA GLN A 145 -5.04 22.36 -22.80
C GLN A 145 -4.46 22.23 -24.22
N ASN A 146 -5.33 21.89 -25.17
CA ASN A 146 -5.01 21.82 -26.60
C ASN A 146 -3.85 20.88 -26.94
N VAL A 147 -3.61 19.85 -26.14
CA VAL A 147 -2.62 18.81 -26.35
C VAL A 147 -3.18 17.43 -26.01
N SER A 148 -2.66 16.42 -26.68
CA SER A 148 -2.75 15.02 -26.25
C SER A 148 -1.46 14.70 -25.52
N TRP A 149 -1.55 13.89 -24.48
CA TRP A 149 -0.42 13.54 -23.61
C TRP A 149 -0.30 12.04 -23.42
N GLU A 150 0.90 11.60 -23.10
CA GLU A 150 1.25 10.24 -22.74
C GLU A 150 2.18 10.25 -21.54
N ALA A 151 1.90 9.39 -20.56
CA ALA A 151 2.70 9.16 -19.36
C ALA A 151 3.48 7.85 -19.49
N THR A 152 4.75 7.87 -19.14
CA THR A 152 5.62 6.69 -19.17
C THR A 152 6.50 6.63 -17.94
N THR A 153 6.92 5.43 -17.56
CA THR A 153 7.94 5.18 -16.55
C THR A 153 8.85 4.04 -17.01
N GLU A 154 10.11 4.06 -16.61
CA GLU A 154 11.05 2.96 -16.83
C GLU A 154 11.07 1.98 -15.65
N ALA A 155 10.40 2.32 -14.55
CA ALA A 155 10.37 1.50 -13.34
C ALA A 155 9.42 0.31 -13.50
N GLY A 156 9.98 -0.90 -13.60
CA GLY A 156 9.21 -2.14 -13.76
C GLY A 156 8.31 -2.51 -12.58
N TRP A 157 8.45 -1.83 -11.45
CA TRP A 157 7.63 -2.00 -10.26
C TRP A 157 6.41 -1.06 -10.21
N LEU A 158 6.26 -0.16 -11.21
CA LEU A 158 5.10 0.72 -11.37
C LEU A 158 4.26 0.28 -12.57
N GLU A 159 2.96 0.22 -12.38
CA GLU A 159 1.96 0.07 -13.43
C GLU A 159 1.14 1.35 -13.55
N LEU A 160 1.02 1.88 -14.78
CA LEU A 160 0.24 3.06 -15.08
C LEU A 160 -1.04 2.67 -15.82
N GLU A 161 -2.19 3.00 -15.25
CA GLU A 161 -3.48 2.89 -15.92
C GLU A 161 -3.94 4.29 -16.38
N ASN A 162 -4.65 4.36 -17.51
CA ASN A 162 -5.08 5.61 -18.14
C ASN A 162 -3.89 6.55 -18.45
N ALA A 163 -2.78 5.97 -18.90
CA ALA A 163 -1.52 6.67 -19.15
C ALA A 163 -1.53 7.60 -20.38
N THR A 164 -2.64 7.73 -21.08
CA THR A 164 -2.80 8.61 -22.25
C THR A 164 -4.10 9.39 -22.18
N GLY A 165 -4.11 10.60 -22.72
CA GLY A 165 -5.32 11.41 -22.74
C GLY A 165 -5.28 12.58 -23.71
N THR A 166 -6.44 13.21 -23.92
CA THR A 166 -6.59 14.47 -24.65
C THR A 166 -7.34 15.43 -23.76
N GLY A 167 -6.72 16.57 -23.42
CA GLY A 167 -7.22 17.47 -22.38
C GLY A 167 -6.97 16.90 -20.97
N ASN A 168 -7.79 17.33 -20.00
CA ASN A 168 -7.63 16.90 -18.61
C ASN A 168 -7.89 15.39 -18.45
N GLY A 169 -7.19 14.76 -17.52
CA GLY A 169 -7.34 13.35 -17.22
C GLY A 169 -6.76 12.96 -15.87
N THR A 170 -6.88 11.69 -15.51
CA THR A 170 -6.33 11.13 -14.27
C THR A 170 -5.58 9.85 -14.60
N ILE A 171 -4.32 9.77 -14.17
CA ILE A 171 -3.50 8.55 -14.25
C ILE A 171 -3.63 7.82 -12.93
N THR A 172 -3.89 6.50 -12.98
CA THR A 172 -3.82 5.63 -11.80
C THR A 172 -2.47 4.95 -11.77
N VAL A 173 -1.76 5.06 -10.65
CA VAL A 173 -0.43 4.49 -10.41
C VAL A 173 -0.54 3.39 -9.39
N LYS A 174 -0.16 2.18 -9.77
CA LYS A 174 -0.03 1.02 -8.89
C LYS A 174 1.45 0.70 -8.71
N ALA A 175 1.83 0.37 -7.50
CA ALA A 175 3.19 -0.08 -7.20
C ALA A 175 3.15 -1.54 -6.71
N SER A 176 4.12 -2.34 -7.15
CA SER A 176 4.33 -3.68 -6.60
C SER A 176 5.04 -3.60 -5.25
N ASP A 177 4.99 -4.67 -4.45
CA ASP A 177 5.70 -4.74 -3.18
C ASP A 177 7.20 -4.55 -3.37
N ASN A 178 7.80 -3.71 -2.53
CA ASN A 178 9.24 -3.62 -2.41
C ASN A 178 9.74 -4.68 -1.43
N THR A 179 10.31 -5.75 -1.95
CA THR A 179 10.89 -6.84 -1.14
C THR A 179 12.37 -6.62 -0.82
N THR A 180 12.95 -5.47 -1.18
CA THR A 180 14.35 -5.14 -0.92
C THR A 180 14.50 -4.28 0.34
N THR A 181 15.67 -4.33 0.95
CA THR A 181 15.99 -3.52 2.15
C THR A 181 16.25 -2.04 1.84
N ASP A 182 16.27 -1.66 0.58
CA ASP A 182 16.52 -0.30 0.14
C ASP A 182 15.23 0.35 -0.38
N PRO A 183 15.01 1.65 -0.13
CA PRO A 183 13.89 2.37 -0.72
C PRO A 183 14.06 2.46 -2.24
N GLN A 184 12.97 2.41 -2.97
CA GLN A 184 12.94 2.54 -4.42
C GLN A 184 12.50 3.95 -4.83
N ASN A 185 13.10 4.45 -5.92
CA ASN A 185 12.74 5.73 -6.50
C ASN A 185 12.49 5.57 -7.98
N ALA A 186 11.51 6.29 -8.50
CA ALA A 186 11.16 6.30 -9.91
C ALA A 186 10.69 7.68 -10.34
N THR A 187 10.58 7.85 -11.65
CA THR A 187 10.03 9.04 -12.27
C THR A 187 8.97 8.62 -13.28
N ILE A 188 7.82 9.28 -13.24
CA ILE A 188 6.80 9.22 -14.28
C ILE A 188 6.97 10.49 -15.12
N VAL A 189 7.16 10.35 -16.42
CA VAL A 189 7.31 11.45 -17.37
C VAL A 189 6.05 11.56 -18.21
N ILE A 190 5.40 12.73 -18.19
CA ILE A 190 4.20 13.02 -18.97
C ILE A 190 4.61 13.97 -20.10
N LYS A 191 4.40 13.55 -21.33
CA LYS A 191 4.81 14.26 -22.55
C LYS A 191 3.63 14.70 -23.37
N ALA A 192 3.77 15.88 -23.99
CA ALA A 192 2.84 16.33 -24.99
C ALA A 192 3.57 17.21 -26.03
N GLU A 193 3.06 17.24 -27.27
CA GLU A 193 3.69 17.96 -28.35
C GLU A 193 3.58 19.47 -28.18
N GLY A 194 4.74 20.16 -28.20
CA GLY A 194 4.84 21.62 -28.17
C GLY A 194 4.70 22.27 -26.79
N VAL A 195 4.89 21.50 -25.74
CA VAL A 195 5.03 21.94 -24.34
C VAL A 195 6.17 21.19 -23.68
N ASP A 196 6.65 21.68 -22.54
CA ASP A 196 7.70 21.00 -21.78
C ASP A 196 7.14 19.73 -21.13
N ASP A 197 8.00 18.72 -20.96
CA ASP A 197 7.70 17.49 -20.25
C ASP A 197 7.40 17.78 -18.77
N VAL A 198 6.42 17.11 -18.22
CA VAL A 198 6.09 17.15 -16.77
C VAL A 198 6.57 15.88 -16.12
N THR A 199 7.24 16.01 -14.97
CA THR A 199 7.76 14.86 -14.22
C THR A 199 7.08 14.76 -12.86
N VAL A 200 6.73 13.54 -12.48
CA VAL A 200 6.24 13.18 -11.14
C VAL A 200 7.22 12.20 -10.53
N THR A 201 7.77 12.54 -9.36
CA THR A 201 8.66 11.65 -8.62
C THR A 201 7.86 10.63 -7.83
N VAL A 202 8.31 9.39 -7.79
CA VAL A 202 7.69 8.33 -7.02
C VAL A 202 8.73 7.73 -6.10
N THR A 203 8.41 7.66 -4.81
CA THR A 203 9.24 7.00 -3.79
C THR A 203 8.47 5.84 -3.21
N GLN A 204 9.16 4.76 -2.91
CA GLN A 204 8.61 3.63 -2.17
C GLN A 204 9.54 3.27 -1.03
N GLU A 205 8.98 3.08 0.16
CA GLU A 205 9.74 2.68 1.34
C GLU A 205 10.48 1.36 1.11
N ALA A 206 11.58 1.18 1.85
CA ALA A 206 12.29 -0.09 1.89
C ALA A 206 11.36 -1.20 2.39
N GLY A 207 11.39 -2.35 1.72
CA GLY A 207 10.78 -3.55 2.23
C GLY A 207 11.56 -4.07 3.43
N SER A 208 10.86 -4.76 4.31
CA SER A 208 11.57 -5.67 5.20
C SER A 208 12.23 -6.74 4.34
N PRO A 209 13.47 -7.16 4.63
CA PRO A 209 14.02 -8.33 3.99
C PRO A 209 12.98 -9.43 4.09
N ALA A 210 12.69 -10.12 3.00
CA ALA A 210 11.91 -11.35 3.06
C ALA A 210 12.68 -12.26 4.01
N ILE A 211 12.27 -12.27 5.28
CA ILE A 211 12.72 -13.29 6.22
C ILE A 211 12.15 -14.56 5.63
N THR A 212 13.00 -15.37 5.01
CA THR A 212 12.62 -16.72 4.62
C THR A 212 12.37 -17.44 5.94
N GLU A 213 11.13 -17.38 6.39
CA GLU A 213 10.76 -18.03 7.65
C GLU A 213 11.08 -19.51 7.53
N PRO A 214 11.70 -20.10 8.54
CA PRO A 214 11.97 -21.51 8.56
C PRO A 214 10.72 -22.33 8.24
N ALA A 215 10.89 -23.49 7.64
CA ALA A 215 9.79 -24.40 7.34
C ALA A 215 9.06 -24.83 8.62
N ILE A 216 9.81 -25.03 9.70
CA ILE A 216 9.27 -25.42 11.01
C ILE A 216 8.73 -24.18 11.72
N ILE A 217 7.45 -24.22 12.09
CA ILE A 217 6.74 -23.08 12.68
C ILE A 217 7.38 -22.54 13.97
N TRP A 218 7.96 -23.41 14.80
CA TRP A 218 8.55 -23.01 16.08
C TRP A 218 9.88 -22.27 15.94
N ASP A 219 10.53 -22.39 14.79
CA ASP A 219 11.75 -21.66 14.45
C ASP A 219 11.45 -20.29 13.80
N ARG A 220 10.17 -20.01 13.52
CA ARG A 220 9.75 -18.72 12.95
C ARG A 220 9.80 -17.60 13.97
N SER A 221 9.83 -16.38 13.50
CA SER A 221 9.72 -15.19 14.34
C SER A 221 8.44 -15.21 15.19
N SER A 222 8.46 -14.54 16.33
CA SER A 222 7.28 -14.42 17.20
C SER A 222 6.10 -13.79 16.47
N ARG A 223 6.36 -12.77 15.65
CA ARG A 223 5.37 -12.08 14.83
C ARG A 223 4.70 -13.03 13.84
N SER A 224 5.49 -13.82 13.11
CA SER A 224 4.96 -14.81 12.16
C SER A 224 4.16 -15.92 12.85
N ARG A 225 4.63 -16.44 14.01
CA ARG A 225 3.90 -17.43 14.81
C ARG A 225 2.56 -16.90 15.33
N MET A 226 2.45 -15.61 15.59
CA MET A 226 1.23 -14.92 16.00
C MET A 226 0.33 -14.52 14.81
N ASN A 227 0.71 -14.92 13.59
CA ASN A 227 0.00 -14.57 12.36
C ASN A 227 -0.19 -13.06 12.16
N LEU A 228 0.81 -12.26 12.55
CA LEU A 228 0.82 -10.82 12.36
C LEU A 228 1.43 -10.50 10.99
N GLN A 229 0.67 -9.77 10.19
CA GLN A 229 1.06 -9.37 8.84
C GLN A 229 1.78 -8.02 8.83
N GLY A 230 2.73 -7.84 7.92
CA GLY A 230 3.52 -6.62 7.81
C GLY A 230 4.62 -6.49 8.87
N ASN A 231 5.29 -5.34 8.89
CA ASN A 231 6.40 -5.06 9.83
C ASN A 231 5.88 -4.52 11.17
N VAL A 232 5.08 -5.32 11.87
CA VAL A 232 4.47 -4.94 13.15
C VAL A 232 5.54 -4.68 14.20
N LYS A 233 5.49 -3.51 14.84
CA LYS A 233 6.36 -3.08 15.95
C LYS A 233 5.72 -3.29 17.30
N THR A 234 4.47 -2.92 17.44
CA THR A 234 3.74 -3.12 18.71
C THR A 234 2.32 -3.62 18.46
N VAL A 235 1.82 -4.39 19.42
CA VAL A 235 0.42 -4.81 19.49
C VAL A 235 -0.10 -4.55 20.89
N SER A 236 -1.19 -3.80 21.01
CA SER A 236 -1.94 -3.67 22.26
C SER A 236 -3.28 -4.36 22.11
N ILE A 237 -3.60 -5.29 23.02
CA ILE A 237 -4.88 -5.97 23.09
C ILE A 237 -5.57 -5.55 24.39
N PHE A 238 -6.78 -5.05 24.26
CA PHE A 238 -7.61 -4.62 25.38
C PHE A 238 -8.99 -5.31 25.30
N GLY A 239 -9.46 -5.85 26.41
CA GLY A 239 -10.78 -6.48 26.49
C GLY A 239 -11.26 -6.68 27.91
N ASN A 240 -12.56 -6.96 28.02
CA ASN A 240 -13.20 -7.42 29.24
C ASN A 240 -13.64 -8.86 29.01
N HIS A 241 -13.31 -9.73 29.92
CA HIS A 241 -13.73 -11.11 29.91
C HIS A 241 -14.21 -11.52 31.34
N LEU A 242 -15.44 -11.96 31.48
CA LEU A 242 -15.99 -12.43 32.74
C LEU A 242 -15.64 -11.53 33.95
N ASP A 243 -15.92 -10.23 33.86
CA ASP A 243 -15.62 -9.19 34.85
C ASP A 243 -14.15 -8.79 35.03
N ASP A 244 -13.19 -9.46 34.37
CA ASP A 244 -11.77 -9.07 34.39
C ASP A 244 -11.36 -8.24 33.16
N THR A 245 -10.84 -7.06 33.41
CA THR A 245 -10.21 -6.25 32.36
C THR A 245 -8.75 -6.68 32.21
N PHE A 246 -8.33 -7.02 31.02
CA PHE A 246 -6.93 -7.33 30.72
C PHE A 246 -6.38 -6.44 29.60
N ILE A 247 -5.11 -6.15 29.69
CA ILE A 247 -4.36 -5.45 28.66
C ILE A 247 -3.07 -6.21 28.42
N TYR A 248 -2.78 -6.48 27.15
CA TYR A 248 -1.49 -7.01 26.71
C TYR A 248 -0.87 -6.01 25.77
N ASN A 249 0.39 -5.58 26.06
CA ASN A 249 1.19 -4.76 25.18
C ASN A 249 2.41 -5.57 24.76
N LEU A 250 2.52 -5.85 23.48
CA LEU A 250 3.61 -6.63 22.90
C LEU A 250 4.51 -5.71 22.09
N THR A 251 5.82 -5.90 22.18
CA THR A 251 6.82 -5.17 21.40
C THR A 251 7.73 -6.15 20.66
N PHE A 252 7.97 -5.87 19.39
CA PHE A 252 8.78 -6.70 18.50
C PHE A 252 10.02 -5.93 18.01
N ASP A 253 11.12 -6.64 17.83
CA ASP A 253 12.29 -6.12 17.12
C ASP A 253 12.11 -6.15 15.60
N ASP A 254 13.14 -5.69 14.87
CA ASP A 254 13.12 -5.66 13.41
C ASP A 254 13.07 -7.05 12.78
N ASN A 255 13.54 -8.09 13.47
CA ASN A 255 13.47 -9.49 13.06
C ASN A 255 12.09 -10.12 13.36
N GLY A 256 11.18 -9.37 13.99
CA GLY A 256 9.87 -9.86 14.41
C GLY A 256 9.88 -10.74 15.65
N MET A 257 10.98 -10.71 16.45
CA MET A 257 11.04 -11.40 17.73
C MET A 257 10.36 -10.56 18.81
N LEU A 258 9.56 -11.20 19.67
CA LEU A 258 8.89 -10.55 20.80
C LEU A 258 9.94 -10.20 21.85
N THR A 259 10.21 -8.92 22.06
CA THR A 259 11.24 -8.45 23.02
C THR A 259 10.67 -8.10 24.38
N SER A 260 9.42 -7.70 24.44
CA SER A 260 8.72 -7.47 25.71
C SER A 260 7.21 -7.58 25.57
N TYR A 261 6.56 -7.85 26.70
CA TYR A 261 5.11 -7.68 26.82
C TYR A 261 4.73 -7.30 28.25
N ASP A 262 3.64 -6.51 28.34
CA ASP A 262 2.98 -6.23 29.62
C ASP A 262 1.75 -7.10 29.74
N ARG A 263 1.49 -7.58 30.94
CA ARG A 263 0.24 -8.23 31.32
C ARG A 263 -0.38 -7.51 32.50
N MET A 264 -1.60 -7.01 32.30
CA MET A 264 -2.35 -6.35 33.36
C MET A 264 -3.45 -7.25 33.87
N TYR A 265 -3.52 -7.39 35.20
CA TYR A 265 -4.63 -7.97 35.93
C TYR A 265 -5.22 -6.90 36.84
N GLY A 266 -6.40 -6.39 36.52
CA GLY A 266 -6.99 -5.28 37.26
C GLY A 266 -6.02 -4.07 37.32
N SER A 267 -5.51 -3.76 38.50
CA SER A 267 -4.55 -2.65 38.70
C SER A 267 -3.06 -3.08 38.69
N THR A 268 -2.77 -4.37 38.56
CA THR A 268 -1.39 -4.89 38.60
C THR A 268 -0.88 -5.13 37.19
N THR A 269 0.22 -4.49 36.84
CA THR A 269 0.95 -4.72 35.59
C THR A 269 2.23 -5.48 35.86
N VAL A 270 2.42 -6.59 35.16
CA VAL A 270 3.68 -7.33 35.13
C VAL A 270 4.32 -7.12 33.77
N HIS A 271 5.54 -6.56 33.78
CA HIS A 271 6.34 -6.34 32.58
C HIS A 271 7.33 -7.49 32.39
N PHE A 272 7.24 -8.15 31.22
CA PHE A 272 8.13 -9.23 30.81
C PHE A 272 9.08 -8.74 29.73
N THR A 273 10.35 -9.10 29.85
CA THR A 273 11.37 -8.91 28.82
C THR A 273 11.89 -10.25 28.34
N LEU A 274 12.11 -10.36 27.03
CA LEU A 274 12.64 -11.56 26.39
C LEU A 274 13.98 -11.21 25.73
N THR A 275 14.97 -12.07 25.93
CA THR A 275 16.31 -11.90 25.36
C THR A 275 16.63 -13.10 24.48
N TYR A 276 17.27 -12.84 23.35
CA TYR A 276 17.65 -13.84 22.36
C TYR A 276 19.16 -13.81 22.12
N ASP A 277 19.71 -14.94 21.68
CA ASP A 277 21.09 -15.02 21.22
C ASP A 277 21.23 -14.66 19.72
N GLY A 278 22.45 -14.77 19.19
CA GLY A 278 22.74 -14.48 17.78
C GLY A 278 22.09 -15.43 16.77
N GLU A 279 21.48 -16.52 17.23
CA GLU A 279 20.73 -17.49 16.44
C GLU A 279 19.21 -17.35 16.62
N ASN A 280 18.76 -16.23 17.23
CA ASN A 280 17.37 -15.96 17.59
C ASN A 280 16.73 -16.99 18.54
N ARG A 281 17.54 -17.70 19.35
CA ARG A 281 17.00 -18.59 20.37
C ARG A 281 16.74 -17.79 21.65
N LEU A 282 15.58 -18.03 22.27
CA LEU A 282 15.19 -17.40 23.52
C LEU A 282 16.11 -17.82 24.66
N THR A 283 16.90 -16.91 25.21
CA THR A 283 17.87 -17.20 26.28
C THR A 283 17.40 -16.75 27.66
N LYS A 284 16.48 -15.77 27.71
CA LYS A 284 16.00 -15.25 28.98
C LYS A 284 14.60 -14.70 28.88
N ILE A 285 13.82 -14.94 29.95
CA ILE A 285 12.57 -14.25 30.25
C ILE A 285 12.74 -13.61 31.62
N ALA A 286 12.46 -12.32 31.76
CA ALA A 286 12.61 -11.64 33.03
C ALA A 286 11.49 -10.67 33.34
N THR A 287 11.19 -10.51 34.63
CA THR A 287 10.39 -9.41 35.19
C THR A 287 11.24 -8.63 36.18
N SER A 288 10.66 -7.67 36.89
CA SER A 288 11.34 -7.00 38.02
C SER A 288 11.60 -7.93 39.21
N GLU A 289 10.93 -9.04 39.34
CA GLU A 289 10.92 -9.90 40.52
C GLU A 289 11.65 -11.22 40.30
N PHE A 290 11.60 -11.77 39.07
CA PHE A 290 12.22 -13.05 38.74
C PHE A 290 12.84 -13.07 37.37
N ALA A 291 13.66 -14.09 37.11
CA ALA A 291 14.21 -14.39 35.80
C ALA A 291 14.19 -15.90 35.52
N ILE A 292 14.00 -16.26 34.27
CA ILE A 292 14.14 -17.61 33.72
C ILE A 292 15.22 -17.55 32.66
N ASP A 293 16.28 -18.30 32.85
CA ASP A 293 17.37 -18.46 31.88
C ASP A 293 17.25 -19.84 31.20
N LEU A 294 17.39 -19.86 29.87
CA LEU A 294 17.31 -21.07 29.03
C LEU A 294 18.70 -21.39 28.48
N GLY A 295 19.11 -22.64 28.65
CA GLY A 295 20.37 -23.16 28.12
C GLY A 295 20.16 -24.16 26.99
N TYR A 296 21.15 -24.26 26.11
CA TYR A 296 21.08 -25.04 24.88
C TYR A 296 22.25 -26.01 24.73
N ALA A 297 21.96 -27.17 24.16
CA ALA A 297 22.97 -28.15 23.74
C ALA A 297 22.60 -28.72 22.38
N ASP A 298 23.58 -28.90 21.50
CA ASP A 298 23.34 -29.37 20.12
C ASP A 298 23.03 -30.84 20.07
N HIS A 299 21.78 -31.22 20.38
CA HIS A 299 21.26 -32.60 20.28
C HIS A 299 20.26 -32.77 19.14
N GLY A 300 19.93 -31.73 18.41
CA GLY A 300 19.06 -31.76 17.23
C GLY A 300 17.58 -32.01 17.50
N LYS A 301 17.14 -31.99 18.77
CA LYS A 301 15.76 -32.32 19.14
C LYS A 301 14.94 -31.08 19.58
N TYR A 302 13.66 -31.10 19.28
CA TYR A 302 12.65 -30.15 19.74
C TYR A 302 11.96 -30.64 21.00
N VAL A 303 12.05 -29.91 22.07
CA VAL A 303 11.46 -30.24 23.37
C VAL A 303 10.18 -29.45 23.57
N SER A 304 9.09 -30.12 23.95
CA SER A 304 7.83 -29.44 24.31
C SER A 304 8.01 -28.63 25.60
N THR A 305 7.53 -27.40 25.56
CA THR A 305 7.61 -26.46 26.71
C THR A 305 6.32 -26.42 27.54
N ASP A 306 5.26 -27.09 27.08
CA ASP A 306 3.93 -27.00 27.67
C ASP A 306 3.92 -27.37 29.16
N ASN A 307 4.48 -28.52 29.54
CA ASN A 307 4.57 -28.94 30.93
C ASN A 307 5.56 -28.12 31.76
N ILE A 308 6.72 -27.85 31.18
CA ILE A 308 7.80 -27.15 31.83
C ILE A 308 7.37 -25.74 32.28
N PHE A 309 6.85 -24.96 31.36
CA PHE A 309 6.40 -23.61 31.67
C PHE A 309 5.10 -23.57 32.49
N THR A 310 4.23 -24.60 32.40
CA THR A 310 3.08 -24.69 33.30
C THR A 310 3.54 -24.86 34.74
N ASN A 311 4.47 -25.76 35.00
CA ASN A 311 4.97 -25.97 36.36
C ASN A 311 5.69 -24.73 36.91
N LEU A 312 6.51 -24.05 36.07
CA LEU A 312 7.14 -22.80 36.43
C LEU A 312 6.09 -21.69 36.73
N SER A 313 5.06 -21.61 35.92
CA SER A 313 3.95 -20.65 36.11
C SER A 313 3.25 -20.84 37.46
N TYR A 314 2.97 -22.07 37.88
CA TYR A 314 2.42 -22.35 39.20
C TYR A 314 3.38 -21.97 40.33
N SER A 315 4.69 -22.21 40.15
CA SER A 315 5.69 -21.88 41.17
C SER A 315 5.87 -20.38 41.37
N PHE A 316 5.77 -19.59 40.30
CA PHE A 316 6.01 -18.15 40.32
C PHE A 316 4.72 -17.30 40.20
N ASN A 317 3.54 -17.94 40.22
CA ASN A 317 2.24 -17.28 40.07
C ASN A 317 2.14 -16.36 38.87
N THR A 318 2.73 -16.77 37.72
CA THR A 318 2.80 -16.01 36.49
C THR A 318 2.45 -16.91 35.31
N ASP A 319 1.95 -16.32 34.22
CA ASP A 319 1.62 -17.04 33.00
C ASP A 319 2.66 -16.78 31.91
N PHE A 320 3.56 -17.70 31.72
CA PHE A 320 4.64 -17.63 30.72
C PHE A 320 4.20 -18.12 29.32
N LYS A 321 3.07 -18.84 29.25
CA LYS A 321 2.71 -19.61 28.08
C LYS A 321 2.19 -18.82 26.89
N VAL A 322 1.69 -17.61 27.12
CA VAL A 322 0.81 -16.92 26.15
C VAL A 322 1.50 -16.67 24.81
N TRP A 323 2.81 -16.43 24.83
CA TRP A 323 3.53 -16.00 23.63
C TRP A 323 4.80 -16.81 23.32
N LEU A 324 5.06 -17.85 24.08
CA LEU A 324 6.30 -18.65 23.92
C LEU A 324 6.11 -19.73 22.85
N PRO A 325 7.20 -20.18 22.20
CA PRO A 325 7.16 -21.33 21.33
C PRO A 325 6.77 -22.58 22.13
N ARG A 326 5.86 -23.39 21.61
CA ARG A 326 5.46 -24.66 22.21
C ARG A 326 6.57 -25.72 22.19
N PHE A 327 7.43 -25.64 21.18
CA PHE A 327 8.61 -26.50 21.04
C PHE A 327 9.85 -25.62 20.88
N ILE A 328 10.93 -25.98 21.56
CA ILE A 328 12.22 -25.29 21.48
C ILE A 328 13.29 -26.30 21.06
N LYS A 329 14.00 -26.00 19.98
CA LYS A 329 15.11 -26.83 19.49
C LYS A 329 16.33 -26.72 20.41
N ASN A 330 16.96 -27.86 20.68
CA ASN A 330 18.20 -27.93 21.46
C ASN A 330 18.09 -27.44 22.92
N LEU A 331 16.89 -27.29 23.47
CA LEU A 331 16.70 -26.90 24.86
C LEU A 331 17.29 -27.96 25.80
N SER A 332 18.26 -27.57 26.65
CA SER A 332 18.98 -28.49 27.55
C SER A 332 18.82 -28.14 29.02
N SER A 333 18.51 -26.89 29.35
CA SER A 333 18.33 -26.49 30.73
C SER A 333 17.43 -25.27 30.86
N ILE A 334 16.76 -25.14 32.01
CA ILE A 334 16.03 -23.94 32.41
C ILE A 334 16.38 -23.69 33.88
N THR A 335 16.73 -22.45 34.22
CA THR A 335 16.90 -22.03 35.60
C THR A 335 15.96 -20.86 35.86
N ALA A 336 15.07 -21.00 36.82
CA ALA A 336 14.16 -19.96 37.25
C ALA A 336 14.48 -19.52 38.68
N ALA A 337 14.59 -18.23 38.90
CA ALA A 337 14.93 -17.68 40.23
C ALA A 337 14.21 -16.37 40.50
N ASP A 338 13.75 -16.22 41.74
CA ASP A 338 13.30 -14.97 42.35
C ASP A 338 14.12 -14.70 43.66
N ALA A 339 13.74 -13.67 44.41
CA ALA A 339 14.44 -13.26 45.61
C ALA A 339 14.49 -14.29 46.74
N GLY A 340 13.74 -15.39 46.69
CA GLY A 340 13.63 -16.37 47.77
C GLY A 340 13.54 -17.83 47.31
N TYR A 341 13.40 -18.08 46.06
CA TYR A 341 13.20 -19.41 45.47
C TYR A 341 13.97 -19.58 44.17
N SER A 342 14.52 -20.76 43.94
CA SER A 342 15.10 -21.10 42.63
C SER A 342 14.74 -22.53 42.27
N THR A 343 14.50 -22.76 41.01
CA THR A 343 14.25 -24.09 40.41
C THR A 343 15.22 -24.24 39.23
N SER A 344 15.84 -25.41 39.12
CA SER A 344 16.64 -25.80 37.97
C SER A 344 16.01 -27.02 37.28
N ILE A 345 15.96 -26.97 35.95
CA ILE A 345 15.46 -28.06 35.12
C ILE A 345 16.57 -28.45 34.16
N ALA A 346 16.98 -29.71 34.22
CA ALA A 346 17.90 -30.27 33.23
C ALA A 346 17.11 -31.14 32.24
N ILE A 347 17.40 -31.02 30.96
CA ILE A 347 16.83 -31.80 29.89
C ILE A 347 17.96 -32.63 29.28
N ASN A 348 17.97 -33.89 29.63
CA ASN A 348 18.95 -34.87 29.16
C ASN A 348 18.43 -35.58 27.92
N VAL A 349 19.19 -35.60 26.84
CA VAL A 349 18.82 -36.24 25.58
C VAL A 349 19.90 -37.23 25.17
N SER A 350 19.49 -38.46 24.83
CA SER A 350 20.38 -39.52 24.32
C SER A 350 19.65 -40.29 23.22
N GLY A 351 19.95 -39.97 21.96
CA GLY A 351 19.24 -40.52 20.79
C GLY A 351 17.76 -40.15 20.79
N ASP A 352 16.88 -41.16 20.80
CA ASP A 352 15.42 -40.94 20.79
C ASP A 352 14.79 -41.03 22.20
N GLN A 353 15.58 -40.99 23.25
CA GLN A 353 15.17 -41.03 24.65
C GLN A 353 15.77 -39.87 25.42
N GLY A 354 15.17 -39.52 26.56
CA GLY A 354 15.71 -38.52 27.44
C GLY A 354 14.96 -38.45 28.74
N SER A 355 15.30 -37.43 29.55
CA SER A 355 14.61 -37.14 30.80
C SER A 355 14.56 -35.61 31.09
N ILE A 356 13.54 -35.19 31.80
CA ILE A 356 13.44 -33.86 32.41
C ILE A 356 13.64 -34.03 33.92
N VAL A 357 14.64 -33.39 34.48
CA VAL A 357 15.03 -33.50 35.87
C VAL A 357 14.85 -32.15 36.55
N TYR A 358 14.07 -32.11 37.64
CA TYR A 358 13.82 -30.91 38.43
C TYR A 358 14.76 -30.88 39.65
N ASP A 359 15.45 -29.76 39.86
CA ASP A 359 16.33 -29.50 41.01
C ASP A 359 17.37 -30.60 41.29
N GLY A 360 17.75 -31.39 40.27
CA GLY A 360 18.67 -32.52 40.36
C GLY A 360 18.08 -33.77 40.96
N ASP A 361 16.75 -33.86 41.09
CA ASP A 361 16.06 -35.08 41.55
C ASP A 361 15.99 -36.11 40.42
N GLU A 362 17.00 -36.98 40.32
CA GLU A 362 17.08 -38.04 39.34
C GLU A 362 16.05 -39.18 39.59
N GLU A 363 15.57 -39.35 40.84
CA GLU A 363 14.53 -40.32 41.15
C GLU A 363 13.14 -39.90 40.69
N GLY A 364 12.87 -38.59 40.68
CA GLY A 364 11.66 -37.96 40.14
C GLY A 364 11.78 -37.51 38.69
N ALA A 365 12.80 -37.98 37.95
CA ALA A 365 13.01 -37.62 36.55
C ALA A 365 11.83 -38.06 35.68
N MET A 366 11.32 -37.17 34.84
CA MET A 366 10.27 -37.45 33.87
C MET A 366 10.86 -38.01 32.59
N PRO A 367 10.62 -39.29 32.25
CA PRO A 367 11.06 -39.85 30.98
C PRO A 367 10.42 -39.11 29.79
N ILE A 368 11.24 -38.85 28.76
CA ILE A 368 10.79 -38.33 27.48
C ILE A 368 11.29 -39.19 26.33
N ALA A 369 10.50 -39.22 25.26
CA ALA A 369 10.87 -39.89 24.02
C ALA A 369 10.69 -38.98 22.82
N PHE A 370 11.45 -39.28 21.75
CA PHE A 370 11.42 -38.53 20.51
C PHE A 370 11.02 -39.41 19.33
N SER A 371 10.28 -38.82 18.38
CA SER A 371 10.05 -39.39 17.06
C SER A 371 10.66 -38.45 16.03
N GLY A 372 11.74 -38.85 15.40
CA GLY A 372 12.55 -37.97 14.59
C GLY A 372 13.17 -36.84 15.43
N GLU A 373 12.95 -35.58 15.05
CA GLU A 373 13.48 -34.42 15.79
C GLU A 373 12.57 -33.96 16.94
N PHE A 374 11.31 -34.40 17.01
CA PHE A 374 10.32 -33.86 17.94
C PHE A 374 10.10 -34.77 19.13
N MET A 375 9.92 -34.19 20.31
CA MET A 375 9.46 -34.90 21.49
C MET A 375 8.08 -35.50 21.20
N SER A 376 7.94 -36.80 21.36
CA SER A 376 6.74 -37.57 21.07
C SER A 376 6.02 -38.05 22.33
N GLU A 377 6.72 -38.11 23.45
CA GLU A 377 6.15 -38.57 24.72
C GLU A 377 6.84 -37.89 25.91
N CYS A 378 6.08 -37.59 26.94
CA CYS A 378 6.55 -37.17 28.28
C CYS A 378 5.71 -37.89 29.34
N LYS A 379 6.32 -38.41 30.36
CA LYS A 379 5.64 -39.11 31.48
C LYS A 379 5.98 -38.49 32.80
N THR A 380 4.99 -38.33 33.64
CA THR A 380 5.20 -38.05 35.05
C THR A 380 4.88 -39.29 35.86
N GLU A 381 5.51 -39.46 37.02
CA GLU A 381 5.19 -40.54 37.93
C GLU A 381 4.49 -40.06 39.20
N GLY A 382 3.89 -40.97 39.98
CA GLY A 382 3.24 -40.66 41.23
C GLY A 382 1.72 -40.68 41.19
N TYR A 383 1.06 -40.09 42.17
CA TYR A 383 -0.39 -40.12 42.36
C TYR A 383 -1.16 -39.42 41.22
N TYR A 384 -0.53 -38.41 40.60
CA TYR A 384 -1.07 -37.70 39.43
C TYR A 384 -0.27 -38.03 38.16
N ALA A 385 0.15 -39.31 38.03
CA ALA A 385 0.92 -39.76 36.87
C ALA A 385 0.19 -39.38 35.58
N THR A 386 0.88 -38.66 34.74
CA THR A 386 0.34 -38.21 33.44
C THR A 386 1.24 -38.73 32.32
N THR A 387 0.65 -39.19 31.24
CA THR A 387 1.34 -39.47 29.98
C THR A 387 0.85 -38.51 28.93
N GLU A 388 1.74 -37.72 28.39
CA GLU A 388 1.48 -36.84 27.25
C GLU A 388 2.16 -37.36 26.02
N THR A 389 1.43 -37.45 24.90
CA THR A 389 2.01 -37.81 23.62
C THR A 389 1.71 -36.75 22.57
N PHE A 390 2.68 -36.50 21.72
CA PHE A 390 2.63 -35.47 20.69
C PHE A 390 2.80 -36.11 19.32
N THR A 391 1.89 -35.83 18.41
CA THR A 391 2.02 -36.16 16.99
C THR A 391 2.27 -34.87 16.24
N VAL A 392 3.43 -34.77 15.59
CA VAL A 392 3.89 -33.58 14.88
C VAL A 392 4.09 -33.89 13.42
N ASN A 393 3.73 -32.97 12.52
CA ASN A 393 4.07 -33.07 11.11
C ASN A 393 5.59 -32.87 10.96
N PRO A 394 6.35 -33.84 10.46
CA PRO A 394 7.80 -33.75 10.37
C PRO A 394 8.30 -32.75 9.33
N GLU A 395 7.45 -32.32 8.36
CA GLU A 395 7.83 -31.41 7.30
C GLU A 395 7.81 -29.95 7.71
N ASN A 396 6.84 -29.56 8.55
CA ASN A 396 6.63 -28.18 8.93
C ASN A 396 6.56 -27.92 10.44
N GLY A 397 6.72 -28.96 11.26
CA GLY A 397 6.71 -28.88 12.72
C GLY A 397 5.33 -28.63 13.35
N ASN A 398 4.25 -28.61 12.56
CA ASN A 398 2.91 -28.37 13.10
C ASN A 398 2.48 -29.51 14.00
N LEU A 399 1.98 -29.18 15.19
CA LEU A 399 1.37 -30.14 16.10
C LEU A 399 0.05 -30.61 15.49
N LEU A 400 -0.13 -31.93 15.39
CA LEU A 400 -1.36 -32.53 14.84
C LEU A 400 -2.26 -33.06 15.96
N VAL A 401 -1.69 -33.72 16.95
CA VAL A 401 -2.41 -34.28 18.09
C VAL A 401 -1.57 -34.13 19.35
N HIS A 402 -2.18 -33.68 20.43
CA HIS A 402 -1.65 -33.76 21.78
C HIS A 402 -2.62 -34.60 22.60
N HIS A 403 -2.19 -35.79 22.96
CA HIS A 403 -2.95 -36.73 23.74
C HIS A 403 -2.44 -36.74 25.19
N ILE A 404 -3.36 -36.58 26.15
CA ILE A 404 -3.05 -36.54 27.57
C ILE A 404 -3.85 -37.62 28.27
N ILE A 405 -3.16 -38.45 29.02
CA ILE A 405 -3.78 -39.46 29.89
C ILE A 405 -3.38 -39.14 31.33
N ASP A 406 -4.34 -38.96 32.19
CA ASP A 406 -4.15 -38.79 33.61
C ASP A 406 -5.02 -39.82 34.41
N PRO A 407 -4.91 -39.89 35.74
CA PRO A 407 -5.73 -40.81 36.55
C PRO A 407 -7.25 -40.58 36.48
N PHE A 408 -7.69 -39.47 35.94
CA PHE A 408 -9.10 -39.06 35.88
C PHE A 408 -9.72 -39.25 34.50
N GLY A 409 -8.89 -39.42 33.46
CA GLY A 409 -9.36 -39.60 32.09
C GLY A 409 -8.29 -39.45 31.03
N ALA A 410 -8.73 -39.31 29.80
CA ALA A 410 -7.88 -39.06 28.68
C ALA A 410 -8.46 -37.94 27.82
N MET A 411 -7.61 -37.09 27.27
CA MET A 411 -7.99 -35.96 26.46
C MET A 411 -7.15 -35.93 25.17
N ASP A 412 -7.80 -35.76 24.03
CA ASP A 412 -7.13 -35.44 22.74
C ASP A 412 -7.38 -33.99 22.36
N ARG A 413 -6.31 -33.28 22.08
CA ARG A 413 -6.36 -31.98 21.39
C ARG A 413 -5.86 -32.19 19.97
N LYS A 414 -6.71 -31.95 18.99
CA LYS A 414 -6.34 -32.02 17.56
C LYS A 414 -6.13 -30.61 17.02
N TYR A 415 -5.17 -30.48 16.16
CA TYR A 415 -4.74 -29.19 15.63
C TYR A 415 -4.84 -29.20 14.11
N ASN A 416 -5.15 -28.04 13.55
CA ASN A 416 -5.02 -27.77 12.14
C ASN A 416 -4.07 -26.58 11.99
N ASP A 417 -3.00 -26.77 11.24
CA ASP A 417 -1.94 -25.78 11.07
C ASP A 417 -1.49 -25.16 12.42
N ASP A 418 -1.25 -26.07 13.41
CA ASP A 418 -0.81 -25.73 14.76
C ASP A 418 -1.83 -24.99 15.65
N ARG A 419 -3.06 -24.90 15.21
CA ARG A 419 -4.17 -24.30 15.95
C ARG A 419 -5.11 -25.40 16.45
N ILE A 420 -5.69 -25.19 17.63
CA ILE A 420 -6.67 -26.14 18.18
C ILE A 420 -7.85 -26.21 17.23
N ASN A 421 -8.02 -27.36 16.59
CA ASN A 421 -9.13 -27.65 15.68
C ASN A 421 -10.27 -28.39 16.38
N SER A 422 -9.92 -29.21 17.37
CA SER A 422 -10.90 -29.91 18.19
C SER A 422 -10.29 -30.30 19.53
N ILE A 423 -11.06 -30.25 20.59
CA ILE A 423 -10.72 -30.81 21.89
C ILE A 423 -11.68 -31.99 22.11
N ALA A 424 -11.11 -33.17 22.35
CA ALA A 424 -11.89 -34.34 22.71
C ALA A 424 -11.52 -34.78 24.13
N GLU A 425 -12.45 -34.77 25.04
CA GLU A 425 -12.29 -35.44 26.34
C GLU A 425 -12.73 -36.90 26.17
N LEU A 426 -11.77 -37.83 26.34
CA LEU A 426 -12.03 -39.25 26.10
C LEU A 426 -12.59 -39.94 27.34
N SER A 427 -13.69 -39.49 27.87
CA SER A 427 -14.54 -40.34 28.71
C SER A 427 -15.52 -41.18 27.87
N GLY A 428 -15.19 -41.45 26.63
CA GLY A 428 -16.02 -42.21 25.69
C GLY A 428 -15.65 -42.07 24.23
N GLY A 429 -14.64 -41.27 23.89
CA GLY A 429 -14.12 -41.12 22.52
C GLY A 429 -14.78 -40.06 21.65
N ASP A 430 -15.68 -39.26 22.22
CA ASP A 430 -16.40 -38.23 21.45
C ASP A 430 -15.76 -36.86 21.59
N ILE A 431 -15.68 -36.12 20.44
CA ILE A 431 -15.20 -34.76 20.39
C ILE A 431 -16.20 -33.86 21.16
N GLN A 432 -15.71 -33.11 22.16
CA GLN A 432 -16.55 -32.24 22.94
C GLN A 432 -16.59 -30.80 22.41
N GLN A 433 -15.50 -30.29 21.87
CA GLN A 433 -15.44 -28.94 21.30
C GLN A 433 -14.73 -28.94 19.96
N LYS A 434 -15.17 -28.06 19.07
CA LYS A 434 -14.56 -27.84 17.74
C LYS A 434 -14.40 -26.37 17.48
N ALA A 435 -13.19 -25.96 17.08
CA ALA A 435 -12.89 -24.61 16.63
C ALA A 435 -12.91 -24.53 15.10
N ILE A 436 -13.49 -23.46 14.56
CA ILE A 436 -13.56 -23.17 13.12
C ILE A 436 -12.80 -21.88 12.88
N TYR A 437 -11.99 -21.85 11.83
CA TYR A 437 -11.13 -20.75 11.45
C TYR A 437 -11.50 -20.20 10.08
N ASN A 438 -11.24 -18.90 9.85
CA ASN A 438 -11.35 -18.25 8.54
C ASN A 438 -10.06 -18.43 7.69
N GLU A 439 -10.05 -17.83 6.53
CA GLU A 439 -8.89 -17.83 5.61
C GLU A 439 -7.65 -17.13 6.20
N ASN A 440 -7.83 -16.17 7.10
CA ASN A 440 -6.75 -15.51 7.84
C ASN A 440 -6.28 -16.34 9.06
N LEU A 441 -6.79 -17.55 9.21
CA LEU A 441 -6.50 -18.46 10.33
C LEU A 441 -6.93 -17.88 11.70
N ASP A 442 -7.86 -16.94 11.77
CA ASP A 442 -8.47 -16.49 13.01
C ASP A 442 -9.68 -17.35 13.34
N MET A 443 -9.80 -17.71 14.62
CA MET A 443 -10.90 -18.57 15.08
C MET A 443 -12.23 -17.81 15.03
N THR A 444 -13.17 -18.28 14.22
CA THR A 444 -14.46 -17.61 14.01
C THR A 444 -15.61 -18.23 14.77
N ARG A 445 -15.45 -19.46 15.23
CA ARG A 445 -16.53 -20.16 15.96
C ARG A 445 -15.96 -21.25 16.85
N VAL A 446 -16.56 -21.45 18.00
CA VAL A 446 -16.38 -22.63 18.82
C VAL A 446 -17.75 -23.35 19.00
N GLU A 447 -17.75 -24.62 18.72
CA GLU A 447 -18.91 -25.51 18.90
C GLU A 447 -18.63 -26.49 20.03
N ASP A 448 -19.49 -26.50 21.06
CA ASP A 448 -19.56 -27.54 22.05
C ASP A 448 -20.60 -28.57 21.56
N ILE A 449 -20.19 -29.83 21.44
CA ILE A 449 -21.01 -30.85 20.80
C ILE A 449 -22.13 -31.34 21.74
N ASP A 450 -21.86 -31.34 23.04
CA ASP A 450 -22.77 -31.81 24.05
C ASP A 450 -23.71 -30.72 24.55
N ASP A 451 -23.30 -29.45 24.47
CA ASP A 451 -24.03 -28.30 24.97
C ASP A 451 -24.00 -27.10 24.04
N ALA A 452 -24.94 -27.06 23.11
CA ALA A 452 -25.02 -25.96 22.12
C ALA A 452 -25.19 -24.55 22.76
N SER A 453 -25.57 -24.46 24.06
CA SER A 453 -25.63 -23.16 24.75
C SER A 453 -24.28 -22.55 25.04
N LYS A 454 -23.20 -23.34 24.93
CA LYS A 454 -21.81 -22.89 25.06
C LYS A 454 -21.18 -22.45 23.72
N ASN A 455 -21.88 -22.68 22.62
CA ASN A 455 -21.36 -22.25 21.29
C ASN A 455 -21.26 -20.74 21.23
N PHE A 456 -20.17 -20.24 20.62
CA PHE A 456 -20.01 -18.83 20.35
C PHE A 456 -19.35 -18.60 19.00
N ASP A 457 -19.67 -17.44 18.41
CA ASP A 457 -19.09 -16.95 17.17
C ASP A 457 -18.23 -15.73 17.47
N ILE A 458 -17.19 -15.50 16.64
CA ILE A 458 -16.30 -14.35 16.71
C ILE A 458 -16.31 -13.67 15.35
N ALA A 459 -16.72 -12.41 15.32
CA ALA A 459 -16.65 -11.55 14.14
C ALA A 459 -15.47 -10.60 14.27
N TYR A 460 -14.67 -10.49 13.20
CA TYR A 460 -13.47 -9.65 13.17
C TYR A 460 -13.63 -8.46 12.25
N GLU A 461 -13.04 -7.33 12.67
CA GLU A 461 -12.71 -6.20 11.83
C GLU A 461 -11.18 -6.19 11.63
N TYR A 462 -10.71 -5.93 10.42
CA TYR A 462 -9.29 -5.98 10.04
C TYR A 462 -8.78 -4.61 9.63
N ASP A 463 -7.49 -4.36 9.83
CA ASP A 463 -6.78 -3.22 9.27
C ASP A 463 -6.39 -3.48 7.79
N GLU A 464 -5.73 -2.50 7.18
CA GLU A 464 -5.26 -2.59 5.78
C GLU A 464 -4.19 -3.68 5.54
N HIS A 465 -3.53 -4.17 6.60
CA HIS A 465 -2.53 -5.24 6.54
C HIS A 465 -3.12 -6.62 6.89
N GLN A 466 -4.44 -6.74 6.99
CA GLN A 466 -5.15 -7.97 7.38
C GLN A 466 -4.86 -8.44 8.83
N ASN A 467 -4.41 -7.54 9.70
CA ASN A 467 -4.39 -7.80 11.13
C ASN A 467 -5.75 -7.44 11.73
N TRP A 468 -6.36 -8.34 12.50
CA TRP A 468 -7.63 -7.99 13.14
C TRP A 468 -7.41 -6.86 14.17
N ILE A 469 -8.32 -5.90 14.21
CA ILE A 469 -8.29 -4.75 15.13
C ILE A 469 -9.45 -4.79 16.13
N LYS A 470 -10.46 -5.56 15.83
CA LYS A 470 -11.57 -5.78 16.74
C LYS A 470 -12.13 -7.19 16.56
N ALA A 471 -12.44 -7.84 17.67
CA ALA A 471 -13.13 -9.13 17.73
C ALA A 471 -14.37 -8.96 18.58
N THR A 472 -15.52 -9.35 18.05
CA THR A 472 -16.83 -9.29 18.74
C THR A 472 -17.34 -10.69 18.90
N TYR A 473 -17.64 -11.07 20.15
CA TYR A 473 -18.14 -12.37 20.52
C TYR A 473 -19.67 -12.36 20.58
N SER A 474 -20.29 -13.43 20.15
CA SER A 474 -21.74 -13.63 20.22
C SER A 474 -22.09 -15.07 20.57
N GLY A 475 -22.99 -15.26 21.54
CA GLY A 475 -23.39 -16.56 22.05
C GLY A 475 -22.53 -17.10 23.20
N GLY A 476 -22.98 -18.13 23.83
CA GLY A 476 -22.32 -18.75 24.99
C GLY A 476 -22.12 -17.80 26.17
N SER A 477 -21.07 -18.07 26.94
CA SER A 477 -20.67 -17.22 28.07
C SER A 477 -19.97 -15.92 27.66
N TYR A 478 -19.68 -15.75 26.37
CA TYR A 478 -18.93 -14.62 25.81
C TYR A 478 -19.82 -13.62 25.06
N ASP A 479 -21.15 -13.80 25.11
CA ASP A 479 -22.11 -12.99 24.36
C ASP A 479 -21.98 -11.50 24.66
N GLY A 480 -21.66 -10.71 23.61
CA GLY A 480 -21.47 -9.26 23.70
C GLY A 480 -20.08 -8.81 24.14
N GLU A 481 -19.13 -9.70 24.38
CA GLU A 481 -17.75 -9.33 24.65
C GLU A 481 -17.06 -8.74 23.40
N VAL A 482 -16.17 -7.79 23.63
CA VAL A 482 -15.41 -7.12 22.57
C VAL A 482 -13.94 -7.04 22.97
N LEU A 483 -13.07 -7.57 22.12
CA LEU A 483 -11.64 -7.32 22.18
C LEU A 483 -11.26 -6.27 21.13
N ASN A 484 -10.45 -5.32 21.55
CA ASN A 484 -9.88 -4.33 20.65
C ASN A 484 -8.37 -4.55 20.57
N ARG A 485 -7.80 -4.37 19.37
CA ARG A 485 -6.38 -4.49 19.14
C ARG A 485 -5.87 -3.27 18.37
N THR A 486 -4.80 -2.65 18.86
CA THR A 486 -4.08 -1.61 18.17
C THR A 486 -2.75 -2.18 17.69
N VAL A 487 -2.46 -2.02 16.41
CA VAL A 487 -1.24 -2.49 15.77
C VAL A 487 -0.46 -1.27 15.26
N THR A 488 0.88 -1.24 15.48
CA THR A 488 1.77 -0.23 14.89
C THR A 488 2.84 -0.92 14.05
N TYR A 489 3.27 -0.27 12.98
CA TYR A 489 4.19 -0.79 11.99
C TYR A 489 5.53 -0.07 11.98
#